data_9a6e5642969d7fb3846102be0e3906de
#
_entry.id   9a6e5642969d7fb3846102be0e3906de
#
_cell.length_a   1.000
_cell.length_b   1.000
_cell.length_c   1.000
_cell.angle_alpha   90.00
_cell.angle_beta   90.00
_cell.angle_gamma   90.00
#
_symmetry.space_group_name_H-M   'P 1'
#
loop_
_entity.id
_entity.type
_entity.pdbx_description
1 polymer ?
#
loop_
_entity_poly.entity_id
_entity_poly.type
_entity_poly.pdbx_seq_one_letter_code
_entity_poly.pdbx_strand_id
1 'polypeptide(L)'
;MPLEFHDAEALAVLVPRLFVDAFGALPLRMAAGKLLYLGFEDRLDPILALAVERMSGLRVESGLVAESQFGPAHTRMLSAKFSAVELIEAVSEQAVARALAKSIEQARPVASRLVRVHDCLWLRMWRRPQSGPIPERGSTMDVICSIVSH
;
A
#
# COMPACT_ATOMS: atom_id res chain seq x y z
N MET A 1 -1.77 27.90 1.85
CA MET A 1 -1.47 26.71 2.66
C MET A 1 -1.24 25.50 1.79
N PRO A 2 -0.14 24.82 1.94
CA PRO A 2 0.04 23.58 1.20
C PRO A 2 -0.99 22.57 1.64
N LEU A 3 -1.49 21.78 0.69
CA LEU A 3 -2.38 20.66 0.98
C LEU A 3 -1.58 19.57 1.63
N GLU A 4 -1.68 19.45 2.93
CA GLU A 4 -1.03 18.40 3.69
C GLU A 4 -2.07 17.50 4.34
N PHE A 5 -1.87 16.21 4.23
CA PHE A 5 -2.71 15.21 4.89
C PHE A 5 -1.87 14.51 5.94
N HIS A 6 -2.24 14.70 7.20
CA HIS A 6 -1.62 14.02 8.34
C HIS A 6 -2.54 12.97 8.93
N ASP A 7 -3.75 12.87 8.40
CA ASP A 7 -4.76 11.96 8.91
C ASP A 7 -4.39 10.52 8.57
N ALA A 8 -4.17 9.72 9.61
CA ALA A 8 -3.83 8.31 9.45
C ALA A 8 -4.89 7.54 8.66
N GLU A 9 -6.17 7.87 8.84
CA GLU A 9 -7.25 7.22 8.11
C GLU A 9 -7.18 7.49 6.61
N ALA A 10 -6.85 8.72 6.22
CA ALA A 10 -6.69 9.06 4.81
C ALA A 10 -5.44 8.41 4.21
N LEU A 11 -4.34 8.38 4.95
CA LEU A 11 -3.07 7.83 4.48
C LEU A 11 -3.08 6.29 4.46
N ALA A 12 -3.91 5.66 5.29
CA ALA A 12 -3.97 4.20 5.39
C ALA A 12 -4.42 3.52 4.09
N VAL A 13 -5.10 4.23 3.19
CA VAL A 13 -5.52 3.67 1.91
C VAL A 13 -4.38 3.61 0.89
N LEU A 14 -3.26 4.26 1.16
CA LEU A 14 -2.13 4.32 0.23
C LEU A 14 -1.18 3.14 0.36
N VAL A 15 -1.04 2.59 1.56
CA VAL A 15 -0.13 1.47 1.82
C VAL A 15 -0.88 0.38 2.60
N PRO A 16 -0.95 -0.85 2.09
CA PRO A 16 -1.60 -1.93 2.82
C PRO A 16 -1.01 -2.14 4.21
N ARG A 17 -1.86 -2.51 5.15
CA ARG A 17 -1.44 -2.76 6.53
C ARG A 17 -0.29 -3.76 6.63
N LEU A 18 -0.33 -4.81 5.81
CA LEU A 18 0.73 -5.81 5.80
C LEU A 18 2.11 -5.17 5.59
N PHE A 19 2.20 -4.20 4.68
CA PHE A 19 3.47 -3.55 4.38
C PHE A 19 3.89 -2.57 5.47
N VAL A 20 2.94 -1.91 6.11
CA VAL A 20 3.22 -1.05 7.27
C VAL A 20 3.78 -1.92 8.40
N ASP A 21 3.16 -3.06 8.64
CA ASP A 21 3.56 -3.97 9.73
C ASP A 21 4.86 -4.72 9.41
N ALA A 22 4.91 -5.40 8.25
CA ALA A 22 6.02 -6.29 7.92
C ALA A 22 7.29 -5.56 7.49
N PHE A 23 7.16 -4.43 6.78
CA PHE A 23 8.31 -3.72 6.21
C PHE A 23 8.61 -2.41 6.93
N GLY A 24 7.82 -2.06 7.94
CA GLY A 24 8.04 -0.85 8.70
C GLY A 24 7.87 0.44 7.90
N ALA A 25 7.05 0.41 6.87
CA ALA A 25 6.77 1.58 6.06
C ALA A 25 5.67 2.42 6.71
N LEU A 26 5.98 3.66 7.03
CA LEU A 26 5.06 4.53 7.72
C LEU A 26 4.67 5.70 6.83
N PRO A 27 3.43 5.74 6.29
CA PRO A 27 2.97 6.93 5.57
C PRO A 27 2.84 8.07 6.57
N LEU A 28 3.62 9.13 6.37
CA LEU A 28 3.72 10.23 7.33
C LEU A 28 2.77 11.36 6.99
N ARG A 29 2.81 11.80 5.75
CA ARG A 29 2.00 12.92 5.28
C ARG A 29 2.05 13.00 3.77
N MET A 30 1.12 13.73 3.20
CA MET A 30 1.12 14.05 1.78
C MET A 30 1.14 15.57 1.62
N ALA A 31 2.08 16.05 0.82
CA ALA A 31 2.27 17.48 0.56
C ALA A 31 1.88 17.83 -0.87
N ALA A 32 1.29 19.00 -1.05
CA ALA A 32 0.90 19.55 -2.36
C ALA A 32 -0.01 18.60 -3.17
N GLY A 33 -0.65 17.64 -2.52
CA GLY A 33 -1.54 16.68 -3.17
C GLY A 33 -0.86 15.66 -4.07
N LYS A 34 0.48 15.66 -4.17
CA LYS A 34 1.22 14.81 -5.10
C LYS A 34 2.44 14.13 -4.51
N LEU A 35 2.89 14.52 -3.34
CA LEU A 35 4.11 14.03 -2.73
C LEU A 35 3.79 13.32 -1.43
N LEU A 36 4.09 12.01 -1.39
CA LEU A 36 3.90 11.19 -0.20
C LEU A 36 5.24 11.00 0.50
N TYR A 37 5.30 11.29 1.79
CA TYR A 37 6.46 11.01 2.62
C TYR A 37 6.28 9.66 3.31
N LEU A 38 7.22 8.74 3.06
CA LEU A 38 7.29 7.46 3.76
C LEU A 38 8.45 7.48 4.75
N GLY A 39 8.17 7.08 5.98
CA GLY A 39 9.17 6.95 7.01
C GLY A 39 9.55 5.51 7.28
N PHE A 40 10.83 5.29 7.60
CA PHE A 40 11.36 3.98 7.97
C PHE A 40 12.22 4.15 9.22
N GLU A 41 12.32 3.10 10.03
CA GLU A 41 13.06 3.17 11.28
C GLU A 41 14.59 3.03 11.09
N ASP A 42 15.03 1.89 10.57
CA ASP A 42 16.45 1.57 10.50
C ASP A 42 17.07 1.85 9.13
N ARG A 43 16.38 1.47 8.09
CA ARG A 43 16.85 1.63 6.72
C ARG A 43 15.70 1.88 5.77
N LEU A 44 16.01 2.56 4.68
CA LEU A 44 15.04 2.79 3.63
C LEU A 44 14.76 1.50 2.88
N ASP A 45 13.55 1.39 2.36
CA ASP A 45 13.12 0.27 1.50
C ASP A 45 12.74 0.85 0.13
N PRO A 46 13.71 0.99 -0.79
CA PRO A 46 13.43 1.59 -2.09
C PRO A 46 12.52 0.73 -2.97
N ILE A 47 12.50 -0.57 -2.76
CA ILE A 47 11.60 -1.46 -3.51
C ILE A 47 10.16 -1.18 -3.13
N LEU A 48 9.87 -1.07 -1.84
CA LEU A 48 8.53 -0.74 -1.39
C LEU A 48 8.14 0.68 -1.78
N ALA A 49 9.06 1.64 -1.64
CA ALA A 49 8.79 3.03 -2.01
C ALA A 49 8.40 3.14 -3.49
N LEU A 50 9.13 2.45 -4.37
CA LEU A 50 8.81 2.44 -5.79
C LEU A 50 7.48 1.77 -6.07
N ALA A 51 7.16 0.70 -5.37
CA ALA A 51 5.88 0.01 -5.53
C ALA A 51 4.71 0.93 -5.14
N VAL A 52 4.84 1.64 -4.02
CA VAL A 52 3.83 2.61 -3.59
C VAL A 52 3.68 3.74 -4.61
N GLU A 53 4.80 4.24 -5.13
CA GLU A 53 4.80 5.28 -6.16
C GLU A 53 4.06 4.81 -7.42
N ARG A 54 4.37 3.60 -7.89
CA ARG A 54 3.72 3.03 -9.07
C ARG A 54 2.25 2.74 -8.85
N MET A 55 1.90 2.25 -7.66
CA MET A 55 0.51 1.93 -7.36
C MET A 55 -0.34 3.19 -7.21
N SER A 56 0.17 4.19 -6.52
CA SER A 56 -0.59 5.40 -6.20
C SER A 56 -0.53 6.48 -7.27
N GLY A 57 0.51 6.49 -8.09
CA GLY A 57 0.78 7.58 -9.01
C GLY A 57 1.35 8.82 -8.33
N LEU A 58 1.62 8.75 -7.05
CA LEU A 58 2.23 9.84 -6.28
C LEU A 58 3.74 9.75 -6.35
N ARG A 59 4.42 10.88 -6.21
CA ARG A 59 5.86 10.86 -5.94
C ARG A 59 6.06 10.44 -4.49
N VAL A 60 7.06 9.62 -4.25
CA VAL A 60 7.36 9.14 -2.90
C VAL A 60 8.75 9.62 -2.50
N GLU A 61 8.83 10.29 -1.36
CA GLU A 61 10.07 10.65 -0.70
C GLU A 61 10.22 9.79 0.54
N SER A 62 11.33 9.07 0.63
CA SER A 62 11.61 8.21 1.78
C SER A 62 12.56 8.90 2.74
N GLY A 63 12.36 8.69 4.02
CA GLY A 63 13.23 9.22 5.06
C GLY A 63 13.28 8.32 6.27
N LEU A 64 14.33 8.46 7.06
CA LEU A 64 14.44 7.74 8.31
C LEU A 64 13.75 8.53 9.41
N VAL A 65 13.02 7.83 10.26
CA VAL A 65 12.33 8.39 11.41
C VAL A 65 13.07 7.95 12.67
N ALA A 66 13.30 8.88 13.58
CA ALA A 66 13.98 8.56 14.84
C ALA A 66 13.22 7.47 15.59
N GLU A 67 13.95 6.55 16.20
CA GLU A 67 13.39 5.42 16.93
C GLU A 67 12.33 5.84 17.94
N SER A 68 12.59 6.92 18.68
CA SER A 68 11.67 7.42 19.69
C SER A 68 10.34 7.93 19.11
N GLN A 69 10.34 8.33 17.83
CA GLN A 69 9.13 8.82 17.14
C GLN A 69 8.46 7.73 16.32
N PHE A 70 9.24 6.79 15.82
CA PHE A 70 8.71 5.74 14.95
C PHE A 70 7.72 4.82 15.68
N GLY A 71 8.09 4.31 16.85
CA GLY A 71 7.25 3.38 17.59
C GLY A 71 5.83 3.88 17.83
N PRO A 72 5.66 5.05 18.46
CA PRO A 72 4.32 5.62 18.69
C PRO A 72 3.54 5.89 17.39
N ALA A 73 4.21 6.41 16.36
CA ALA A 73 3.58 6.70 15.08
C ALA A 73 3.15 5.42 14.36
N HIS A 74 3.99 4.39 14.41
CA HIS A 74 3.69 3.09 13.81
C HIS A 74 2.48 2.44 14.50
N THR A 75 2.43 2.46 15.82
CA THR A 75 1.30 1.93 16.57
C THR A 75 0.01 2.67 16.21
N ARG A 76 0.08 3.99 16.10
CA ARG A 76 -1.07 4.80 15.71
C ARG A 76 -1.55 4.46 14.31
N MET A 77 -0.63 4.30 13.36
CA MET A 77 -0.98 3.94 11.99
C MET A 77 -1.64 2.55 11.94
N LEU A 78 -1.13 1.58 12.69
CA LEU A 78 -1.69 0.22 12.70
C LEU A 78 -3.09 0.17 13.28
N SER A 79 -3.52 1.17 14.04
CA SER A 79 -4.89 1.24 14.55
C SER A 79 -5.86 1.95 13.61
N ALA A 80 -5.37 2.49 12.48
CA ALA A 80 -6.22 3.10 11.47
C ALA A 80 -6.99 2.01 10.69
N LYS A 81 -8.06 2.42 10.02
CA LYS A 81 -8.81 1.52 9.14
C LYS A 81 -8.16 1.46 7.77
N PHE A 82 -7.65 0.30 7.44
CA PHE A 82 -7.05 0.04 6.13
C PHE A 82 -8.11 -0.46 5.14
N SER A 83 -7.76 -0.43 3.84
CA SER A 83 -8.57 -1.04 2.80
C SER A 83 -8.65 -2.55 3.03
N ALA A 84 -9.72 -3.16 2.54
CA ALA A 84 -9.87 -4.62 2.61
C ALA A 84 -8.71 -5.29 1.88
N VAL A 85 -8.12 -6.32 2.49
CA VAL A 85 -6.98 -7.03 1.94
C VAL A 85 -7.25 -8.54 1.99
N GLU A 86 -7.03 -9.21 0.86
CA GLU A 86 -7.01 -10.65 0.80
C GLU A 86 -5.55 -11.11 0.68
N LEU A 87 -5.13 -12.01 1.55
CA LEU A 87 -3.78 -12.56 1.54
C LEU A 87 -3.83 -13.96 0.95
N ILE A 88 -3.02 -14.19 -0.09
CA ILE A 88 -2.95 -15.47 -0.79
C ILE A 88 -1.52 -15.96 -0.79
N GLU A 89 -1.35 -17.24 -0.49
CA GLU A 89 -0.07 -17.92 -0.66
C GLU A 89 -0.19 -18.90 -1.83
N ALA A 90 0.80 -18.87 -2.70
CA ALA A 90 0.82 -19.76 -3.86
C ALA A 90 2.19 -20.40 -4.00
N VAL A 91 2.23 -21.62 -4.55
CA VAL A 91 3.45 -22.39 -4.67
C VAL A 91 4.13 -22.24 -6.04
N SER A 92 3.47 -21.59 -6.98
CA SER A 92 4.00 -21.40 -8.33
C SER A 92 3.47 -20.11 -8.95
N GLU A 93 4.17 -19.63 -9.98
CA GLU A 93 3.73 -18.47 -10.74
C GLU A 93 2.37 -18.72 -11.41
N GLN A 94 2.13 -19.94 -11.88
CA GLN A 94 0.85 -20.29 -12.49
C GLN A 94 -0.28 -20.21 -11.48
N ALA A 95 -0.05 -20.67 -10.25
CA ALA A 95 -1.05 -20.58 -9.19
C ALA A 95 -1.34 -19.12 -8.82
N VAL A 96 -0.30 -18.27 -8.78
CA VAL A 96 -0.46 -16.83 -8.56
C VAL A 96 -1.34 -16.23 -9.65
N ALA A 97 -1.00 -16.49 -10.91
CA ALA A 97 -1.74 -15.94 -12.05
C ALA A 97 -3.22 -16.33 -11.99
N ARG A 98 -3.51 -17.59 -11.67
CA ARG A 98 -4.89 -18.06 -11.55
C ARG A 98 -5.63 -17.41 -10.38
N ALA A 99 -4.96 -17.27 -9.24
CA ALA A 99 -5.56 -16.65 -8.07
C ALA A 99 -5.90 -15.18 -8.32
N LEU A 100 -4.97 -14.43 -8.94
CA LEU A 100 -5.21 -13.03 -9.25
C LEU A 100 -6.30 -12.87 -10.32
N ALA A 101 -6.29 -13.70 -11.35
CA ALA A 101 -7.33 -13.67 -12.37
C ALA A 101 -8.72 -13.94 -11.77
N LYS A 102 -8.80 -14.89 -10.84
CA LYS A 102 -10.05 -15.20 -10.14
C LYS A 102 -10.52 -14.02 -9.30
N SER A 103 -9.61 -13.36 -8.60
CA SER A 103 -9.95 -12.18 -7.79
C SER A 103 -10.52 -11.06 -8.65
N ILE A 104 -9.91 -10.79 -9.81
CA ILE A 104 -10.38 -9.77 -10.74
C ILE A 104 -11.76 -10.16 -11.29
N GLU A 105 -11.92 -11.41 -11.69
CA GLU A 105 -13.19 -11.92 -12.22
C GLU A 105 -14.32 -11.79 -11.20
N GLN A 106 -14.07 -12.10 -9.95
CA GLN A 106 -15.06 -12.01 -8.89
C GLN A 106 -15.39 -10.56 -8.51
N ALA A 107 -14.40 -9.71 -8.45
CA ALA A 107 -14.58 -8.32 -8.01
C ALA A 107 -15.14 -7.41 -9.11
N ARG A 108 -14.85 -7.71 -10.36
CA ARG A 108 -15.27 -6.88 -11.52
C ARG A 108 -14.93 -5.41 -11.31
N PRO A 109 -13.67 -5.07 -11.10
CA PRO A 109 -13.29 -3.69 -10.83
C PRO A 109 -13.40 -2.82 -12.08
N VAL A 110 -13.54 -1.52 -11.88
CA VAL A 110 -13.48 -0.56 -13.00
C VAL A 110 -12.04 -0.32 -13.44
N ALA A 111 -11.09 -0.58 -12.57
CA ALA A 111 -9.66 -0.47 -12.86
C ALA A 111 -8.90 -1.40 -11.92
N SER A 112 -7.73 -1.84 -12.35
CA SER A 112 -6.84 -2.63 -11.52
C SER A 112 -5.39 -2.29 -11.86
N ARG A 113 -4.50 -2.53 -10.90
CA ARG A 113 -3.07 -2.33 -11.08
C ARG A 113 -2.32 -3.37 -10.26
N LEU A 114 -1.27 -3.90 -10.86
CA LEU A 114 -0.44 -4.93 -10.24
C LEU A 114 1.00 -4.44 -10.15
N VAL A 115 1.57 -4.51 -8.97
CA VAL A 115 2.99 -4.18 -8.75
C VAL A 115 3.66 -5.27 -7.94
N ARG A 116 4.97 -5.40 -8.12
CA ARG A 116 5.76 -6.34 -7.34
C ARG A 116 6.38 -5.63 -6.15
N VAL A 117 6.31 -6.28 -4.98
CA VAL A 117 6.92 -5.79 -3.75
C VAL A 117 7.66 -6.96 -3.11
N HIS A 118 8.99 -6.98 -3.20
CA HIS A 118 9.81 -8.08 -2.69
C HIS A 118 9.31 -9.42 -3.26
N ASP A 119 8.91 -10.36 -2.41
CA ASP A 119 8.42 -11.68 -2.81
C ASP A 119 6.92 -11.70 -3.07
N CYS A 120 6.28 -10.55 -3.03
CA CYS A 120 4.83 -10.46 -3.15
C CYS A 120 4.43 -9.77 -4.45
N LEU A 121 3.23 -10.09 -4.90
CA LEU A 121 2.53 -9.32 -5.92
C LEU A 121 1.36 -8.63 -5.24
N TRP A 122 1.27 -7.33 -5.45
CA TRP A 122 0.22 -6.49 -4.88
C TRP A 122 -0.71 -6.05 -5.99
N LEU A 123 -1.94 -6.57 -5.95
CA LEU A 123 -3.01 -6.20 -6.87
C LEU A 123 -3.95 -5.26 -6.15
N ARG A 124 -4.14 -4.07 -6.72
CA ARG A 124 -5.18 -3.14 -6.24
C ARG A 124 -6.27 -3.05 -7.27
N MET A 125 -7.51 -3.15 -6.80
CA MET A 125 -8.70 -3.06 -7.63
C MET A 125 -9.55 -1.89 -7.16
N TRP A 126 -10.06 -1.11 -8.11
CA TRP A 126 -10.94 0.03 -7.83
C TRP A 126 -12.36 -0.35 -8.15
N ARG A 127 -13.27 -0.14 -7.20
CA ARG A 127 -14.70 -0.38 -7.37
C ARG A 127 -15.36 0.73 -8.17
N ARG A 128 -14.78 1.93 -8.13
CA ARG A 128 -15.24 3.11 -8.84
C ARG A 128 -14.05 4.00 -9.20
N PRO A 129 -14.22 4.89 -10.23
CA PRO A 129 -13.11 5.76 -10.61
C PRO A 129 -12.65 6.64 -9.45
N GLN A 130 -11.34 6.83 -9.37
CA GLN A 130 -10.73 7.68 -8.36
C GLN A 130 -10.77 9.13 -8.84
N SER A 131 -11.30 10.03 -8.02
CA SER A 131 -11.46 11.43 -8.38
C SER A 131 -10.37 12.34 -7.82
N GLY A 132 -9.55 11.85 -6.90
CA GLY A 132 -8.50 12.64 -6.26
C GLY A 132 -7.21 11.86 -6.10
N PRO A 133 -6.19 12.47 -5.47
CA PRO A 133 -4.89 11.81 -5.29
C PRO A 133 -4.92 10.66 -4.29
N ILE A 134 -5.90 10.64 -3.40
CA ILE A 134 -6.10 9.57 -2.44
C ILE A 134 -7.42 8.87 -2.76
N PRO A 135 -7.43 7.53 -2.86
CA PRO A 135 -8.69 6.81 -3.07
C PRO A 135 -9.68 7.08 -1.94
N GLU A 136 -10.95 7.16 -2.28
CA GLU A 136 -11.99 7.24 -1.27
C GLU A 136 -12.04 5.95 -0.46
N ARG A 137 -12.38 6.09 0.81
CA ARG A 137 -12.50 4.95 1.71
C ARG A 137 -13.52 3.96 1.18
N GLY A 138 -13.14 2.68 1.14
CA GLY A 138 -14.00 1.61 0.65
C GLY A 138 -14.07 1.50 -0.87
N SER A 139 -13.35 2.35 -1.60
CA SER A 139 -13.35 2.30 -3.07
C SER A 139 -12.33 1.33 -3.65
N THR A 140 -11.39 0.86 -2.84
CA THR A 140 -10.34 -0.06 -3.29
C THR A 140 -10.34 -1.35 -2.50
N MET A 141 -9.87 -2.40 -3.15
CA MET A 141 -9.59 -3.70 -2.54
C MET A 141 -8.19 -4.13 -2.94
N ASP A 142 -7.45 -4.68 -2.00
CA ASP A 142 -6.11 -5.17 -2.26
C ASP A 142 -6.05 -6.69 -2.15
N VAL A 143 -5.29 -7.30 -3.03
CA VAL A 143 -4.92 -8.72 -2.95
C VAL A 143 -3.40 -8.78 -2.94
N ILE A 144 -2.85 -9.41 -1.94
CA ILE A 144 -1.40 -9.58 -1.83
C ILE A 144 -1.11 -11.06 -1.90
N CYS A 145 -0.38 -11.45 -2.92
CA CYS A 145 -0.04 -12.84 -3.18
C CYS A 145 1.45 -13.05 -3.00
N SER A 146 1.81 -13.95 -2.09
CA SER A 146 3.20 -14.34 -1.88
C SER A 146 3.46 -15.71 -2.50
N ILE A 147 4.65 -15.86 -3.07
CA ILE A 147 5.10 -17.14 -3.61
C ILE A 147 5.89 -17.85 -2.53
N VAL A 148 5.39 -19.01 -2.11
CA VAL A 148 6.05 -19.82 -1.11
C VAL A 148 6.86 -20.88 -1.83
N SER A 149 8.19 -20.79 -1.73
CA SER A 149 9.09 -21.78 -2.30
C SER A 149 9.44 -22.84 -1.24
N HIS A 150 9.42 -24.07 -1.67
CA HIS A 150 9.79 -25.21 -0.82
C HIS A 150 11.14 -25.76 -1.22
#